data_570df1ebace6be1de53877505d9d80a1
#
_entry.id   570df1ebace6be1de53877505d9d80a1
#
_cell.length_a   1.000
_cell.length_b   1.000
_cell.length_c   1.000
_cell.angle_alpha   90.00
_cell.angle_beta   90.00
_cell.angle_gamma   90.00
#
_symmetry.space_group_name_H-M   'P 1'
#
loop_
_entity.id
_entity.type
_entity.pdbx_description
1 polymer ?
#
loop_
_entity_poly.entity_id
_entity_poly.type
_entity_poly.pdbx_seq_one_letter_code
_entity_poly.pdbx_strand_id
1 'polypeptide(L)'
;MKKLLSGSYYIVLLLGVLFVVGSFLFAKNETHFRKGEIAGHQQITPQSITQVDEMTKEYIFSGEQFTGKNICLAFYSIHLGIEVYEDGELIYDLKPVPGIFGTTPGSVWNFLEIDPDCGQVIVRTHAAYERVGGETLSFYIGEAVDEVLYLIRNSAIGACVCLLELAIGIFLIMYFIIGNKGIRIENYVLYFGLFAVLM
;
A
#
# COMPACT_ATOMS: atom_id res chain seq x y z
N MET A 1 46.18 5.72 -5.96
CA MET A 1 44.84 6.36 -6.05
C MET A 1 43.88 5.64 -7.03
N LYS A 2 44.23 5.41 -8.30
CA LYS A 2 43.35 4.69 -9.27
C LYS A 2 42.91 3.29 -8.82
N LYS A 3 43.73 2.52 -8.11
CA LYS A 3 43.38 1.19 -7.59
C LYS A 3 42.37 1.22 -6.42
N LEU A 4 42.37 2.26 -5.60
CA LEU A 4 41.39 2.42 -4.50
C LEU A 4 39.99 2.79 -5.04
N LEU A 5 39.92 3.65 -6.08
CA LEU A 5 38.67 4.02 -6.76
C LEU A 5 38.03 2.82 -7.47
N SER A 6 38.85 1.93 -8.07
CA SER A 6 38.35 0.70 -8.69
C SER A 6 37.77 -0.25 -7.62
N GLY A 7 38.39 -0.36 -6.43
CA GLY A 7 37.87 -1.18 -5.34
C GLY A 7 36.50 -0.71 -4.81
N SER A 8 36.32 0.60 -4.62
CA SER A 8 35.06 1.19 -4.20
C SER A 8 33.91 0.93 -5.18
N TYR A 9 34.19 0.99 -6.48
CA TYR A 9 33.22 0.68 -7.52
C TYR A 9 32.70 -0.76 -7.42
N TYR A 10 33.59 -1.73 -7.25
CA TYR A 10 33.20 -3.14 -7.12
C TYR A 10 32.43 -3.41 -5.82
N ILE A 11 32.75 -2.69 -4.72
CA ILE A 11 32.02 -2.79 -3.46
C ILE A 11 30.59 -2.27 -3.63
N VAL A 12 30.41 -1.11 -4.25
CA VAL A 12 29.08 -0.53 -4.51
C VAL A 12 28.27 -1.44 -5.44
N LEU A 13 28.88 -1.97 -6.50
CA LEU A 13 28.24 -2.91 -7.40
C LEU A 13 27.84 -4.21 -6.69
N LEU A 14 28.71 -4.75 -5.85
CA LEU A 14 28.42 -5.95 -5.05
C LEU A 14 27.27 -5.72 -4.07
N LEU A 15 27.29 -4.57 -3.37
CA LEU A 15 26.20 -4.19 -2.46
C LEU A 15 24.88 -4.01 -3.21
N GLY A 16 24.88 -3.39 -4.39
CA GLY A 16 23.70 -3.27 -5.25
C GLY A 16 23.15 -4.62 -5.69
N VAL A 17 24.02 -5.54 -6.12
CA VAL A 17 23.62 -6.91 -6.49
C VAL A 17 23.07 -7.68 -5.28
N LEU A 18 23.74 -7.60 -4.12
CA LEU A 18 23.26 -8.23 -2.89
C LEU A 18 21.91 -7.66 -2.44
N PHE A 19 21.69 -6.37 -2.64
CA PHE A 19 20.42 -5.70 -2.34
C PHE A 19 19.30 -6.21 -3.26
N VAL A 20 19.53 -6.25 -4.57
CA VAL A 20 18.55 -6.77 -5.55
C VAL A 20 18.24 -8.25 -5.27
N VAL A 21 19.25 -9.07 -5.04
CA VAL A 21 19.06 -10.50 -4.71
C VAL A 21 18.35 -10.65 -3.37
N GLY A 22 18.73 -9.86 -2.37
CA GLY A 22 18.08 -9.81 -1.07
C GLY A 22 16.59 -9.44 -1.19
N SER A 23 16.29 -8.37 -1.91
CA SER A 23 14.90 -7.93 -2.17
C SER A 23 14.08 -9.02 -2.85
N PHE A 24 14.66 -9.74 -3.83
CA PHE A 24 14.00 -10.85 -4.52
C PHE A 24 13.74 -12.07 -3.61
N LEU A 25 14.70 -12.39 -2.74
CA LEU A 25 14.55 -13.46 -1.76
C LEU A 25 13.54 -13.10 -0.67
N PHE A 26 13.52 -11.85 -0.23
CA PHE A 26 12.52 -11.33 0.71
C PHE A 26 11.13 -11.32 0.10
N ALA A 27 10.95 -10.82 -1.12
CA ALA A 27 9.67 -10.84 -1.82
C ALA A 27 9.11 -12.26 -1.97
N LYS A 28 9.97 -13.25 -2.23
CA LYS A 28 9.58 -14.67 -2.30
C LYS A 28 9.17 -15.24 -0.94
N ASN A 29 9.73 -14.74 0.16
CA ASN A 29 9.42 -15.16 1.53
C ASN A 29 8.30 -14.35 2.19
N GLU A 30 7.78 -13.29 1.55
CA GLU A 30 6.67 -12.49 2.09
C GLU A 30 5.46 -13.34 2.47
N THR A 31 5.18 -14.41 1.73
CA THR A 31 4.10 -15.35 2.05
C THR A 31 4.27 -16.05 3.39
N HIS A 32 5.50 -16.22 3.89
CA HIS A 32 5.78 -16.82 5.20
C HIS A 32 5.68 -15.80 6.35
N PHE A 33 6.07 -14.55 6.13
CA PHE A 33 5.92 -13.47 7.12
C PHE A 33 4.46 -13.00 7.25
N ARG A 34 3.66 -13.14 6.19
CA ARG A 34 2.22 -12.84 6.19
C ARG A 34 1.37 -13.82 7.00
N LYS A 35 1.86 -15.02 7.30
CA LYS A 35 1.09 -16.08 7.99
C LYS A 35 0.98 -15.94 9.50
N GLY A 36 1.47 -14.88 10.13
CA GLY A 36 1.12 -14.61 11.51
C GLY A 36 -0.27 -14.00 11.54
N GLU A 37 -1.27 -14.78 11.85
CA GLU A 37 -2.62 -14.29 12.11
C GLU A 37 -2.58 -13.20 13.18
N ILE A 38 -3.06 -12.01 12.85
CA ILE A 38 -3.39 -11.00 13.84
C ILE A 38 -4.76 -11.45 14.35
N ALA A 39 -4.88 -11.72 15.63
CA ALA A 39 -6.02 -12.43 16.23
C ALA A 39 -7.39 -11.76 15.98
N GLY A 40 -7.41 -10.49 15.59
CA GLY A 40 -8.63 -9.75 15.28
C GLY A 40 -8.91 -9.54 13.79
N HIS A 41 -7.93 -9.79 12.89
CA HIS A 41 -8.08 -9.56 11.46
C HIS A 41 -8.65 -10.77 10.75
N GLN A 42 -9.90 -10.72 10.33
CA GLN A 42 -10.60 -11.81 9.66
C GLN A 42 -11.12 -11.36 8.29
N GLN A 43 -10.87 -12.18 7.27
CA GLN A 43 -11.48 -11.96 5.97
C GLN A 43 -12.94 -12.37 6.00
N ILE A 44 -13.82 -11.47 5.52
CA ILE A 44 -15.25 -11.77 5.34
C ILE A 44 -15.62 -11.75 3.85
N THR A 45 -16.70 -12.48 3.56
CA THR A 45 -17.29 -12.48 2.22
C THR A 45 -18.66 -11.82 2.28
N PRO A 46 -19.01 -10.98 1.30
CA PRO A 46 -20.36 -10.45 1.21
C PRO A 46 -21.37 -11.59 1.00
N GLN A 47 -22.58 -11.41 1.52
CA GLN A 47 -23.69 -12.33 1.33
C GLN A 47 -24.13 -12.38 -0.15
N SER A 48 -24.07 -11.22 -0.82
CA SER A 48 -24.31 -11.12 -2.25
C SER A 48 -23.48 -10.00 -2.88
N ILE A 49 -23.16 -10.17 -4.15
CA ILE A 49 -22.50 -9.17 -4.99
C ILE A 49 -23.42 -8.92 -6.17
N THR A 50 -23.86 -7.68 -6.35
CA THR A 50 -24.74 -7.29 -7.45
C THR A 50 -24.00 -6.32 -8.36
N GLN A 51 -23.92 -6.62 -9.65
CA GLN A 51 -23.49 -5.67 -10.66
C GLN A 51 -24.68 -4.79 -11.02
N VAL A 52 -24.64 -3.51 -10.64
CA VAL A 52 -25.71 -2.55 -10.92
C VAL A 52 -25.63 -2.05 -12.36
N ASP A 53 -24.41 -1.72 -12.80
CA ASP A 53 -24.07 -1.34 -14.16
C ASP A 53 -22.58 -1.70 -14.44
N GLU A 54 -22.05 -1.32 -15.61
CA GLU A 54 -20.67 -1.64 -16.01
C GLU A 54 -19.61 -1.07 -15.06
N MET A 55 -19.93 0.01 -14.35
CA MET A 55 -19.01 0.75 -13.48
C MET A 55 -19.35 0.60 -11.99
N THR A 56 -20.53 0.06 -11.66
CA THR A 56 -21.06 0.08 -10.29
C THR A 56 -21.33 -1.33 -9.78
N LYS A 57 -20.78 -1.64 -8.62
CA LYS A 57 -21.03 -2.90 -7.88
C LYS A 57 -21.53 -2.60 -6.47
N GLU A 58 -22.40 -3.45 -5.98
CA GLU A 58 -22.85 -3.48 -4.59
C GLU A 58 -22.43 -4.79 -3.92
N TYR A 59 -21.84 -4.66 -2.75
CA TYR A 59 -21.47 -5.75 -1.86
C TYR A 59 -22.37 -5.66 -0.64
N ILE A 60 -23.20 -6.68 -0.41
CA ILE A 60 -24.19 -6.70 0.66
C ILE A 60 -23.73 -7.66 1.75
N PHE A 61 -23.70 -7.17 2.98
CA PHE A 61 -23.35 -7.93 4.17
C PHE A 61 -24.54 -7.98 5.14
N SER A 62 -24.73 -9.11 5.81
CA SER A 62 -25.64 -9.21 6.94
C SER A 62 -25.00 -8.57 8.18
N GLY A 63 -25.78 -7.83 8.98
CA GLY A 63 -25.32 -7.27 10.24
C GLY A 63 -24.80 -8.32 11.22
N GLU A 64 -25.30 -9.57 11.14
CA GLU A 64 -24.80 -10.70 11.96
C GLU A 64 -23.30 -10.99 11.77
N GLN A 65 -22.68 -10.50 10.69
CA GLN A 65 -21.24 -10.65 10.44
C GLN A 65 -20.41 -9.67 11.27
N PHE A 66 -21.02 -8.59 11.79
CA PHE A 66 -20.36 -7.51 12.54
C PHE A 66 -20.59 -7.63 14.05
N THR A 67 -20.27 -8.78 14.61
CA THR A 67 -20.46 -9.03 16.04
C THR A 67 -19.21 -8.66 16.84
N GLY A 68 -19.37 -7.84 17.88
CA GLY A 68 -18.30 -7.42 18.77
C GLY A 68 -18.37 -5.94 19.14
N LYS A 69 -17.35 -5.46 19.86
CA LYS A 69 -17.21 -4.02 20.17
C LYS A 69 -16.19 -3.40 19.24
N ASN A 70 -16.48 -2.19 18.75
CA ASN A 70 -15.59 -1.40 17.90
C ASN A 70 -15.15 -2.16 16.63
N ILE A 71 -16.11 -2.84 15.98
CA ILE A 71 -15.84 -3.58 14.74
C ILE A 71 -15.56 -2.60 13.62
N CYS A 72 -14.42 -2.79 12.98
CA CYS A 72 -13.99 -2.05 11.81
C CYS A 72 -14.09 -2.93 10.58
N LEU A 73 -14.79 -2.44 9.55
CA LEU A 73 -14.75 -3.00 8.20
C LEU A 73 -13.58 -2.37 7.45
N ALA A 74 -12.64 -3.18 7.01
CA ALA A 74 -11.46 -2.74 6.29
C ALA A 74 -11.40 -3.33 4.88
N PHE A 75 -11.07 -2.51 3.89
CA PHE A 75 -10.84 -2.95 2.51
C PHE A 75 -9.99 -1.95 1.73
N TYR A 76 -9.26 -2.46 0.75
CA TYR A 76 -8.43 -1.65 -0.13
C TYR A 76 -9.13 -1.41 -1.46
N SER A 77 -9.23 -0.16 -1.86
CA SER A 77 -9.83 0.26 -3.13
C SER A 77 -8.80 0.94 -4.04
N ILE A 78 -8.87 0.67 -5.34
CA ILE A 78 -8.00 1.27 -6.36
C ILE A 78 -8.88 1.94 -7.40
N HIS A 79 -8.80 3.26 -7.49
CA HIS A 79 -9.57 4.08 -8.44
C HIS A 79 -11.09 3.85 -8.38
N LEU A 80 -11.62 3.53 -7.19
CA LEU A 80 -13.04 3.32 -6.93
C LEU A 80 -13.56 4.41 -6.01
N GLY A 81 -14.61 5.11 -6.41
CA GLY A 81 -15.47 5.85 -5.49
C GLY A 81 -16.20 4.84 -4.61
N ILE A 82 -16.39 5.14 -3.34
CA ILE A 82 -16.99 4.23 -2.36
C ILE A 82 -18.11 4.95 -1.62
N GLU A 83 -19.26 4.33 -1.57
CA GLU A 83 -20.35 4.71 -0.67
C GLU A 83 -20.64 3.52 0.24
N VAL A 84 -20.79 3.77 1.54
CA VAL A 84 -21.18 2.73 2.49
C VAL A 84 -22.42 3.14 3.23
N TYR A 85 -23.35 2.22 3.29
CA TYR A 85 -24.66 2.40 3.89
C TYR A 85 -24.85 1.38 5.03
N GLU A 86 -25.33 1.83 6.19
CA GLU A 86 -25.86 1.02 7.28
C GLU A 86 -27.36 1.19 7.34
N ASP A 87 -28.11 0.11 7.23
CA ASP A 87 -29.59 0.10 7.26
C ASP A 87 -30.23 1.18 6.34
N GLY A 88 -29.55 1.50 5.24
CA GLY A 88 -29.95 2.49 4.26
C GLY A 88 -29.48 3.92 4.54
N GLU A 89 -28.83 4.18 5.67
CA GLU A 89 -28.20 5.47 5.97
C GLU A 89 -26.76 5.50 5.40
N LEU A 90 -26.40 6.58 4.70
CA LEU A 90 -25.06 6.79 4.16
C LEU A 90 -24.10 7.19 5.29
N ILE A 91 -23.17 6.30 5.66
CA ILE A 91 -22.17 6.55 6.70
C ILE A 91 -20.80 6.96 6.16
N TYR A 92 -20.50 6.63 4.90
CA TYR A 92 -19.22 6.93 4.27
C TYR A 92 -19.36 7.23 2.79
N ASP A 93 -18.63 8.24 2.31
CA ASP A 93 -18.64 8.68 0.92
C ASP A 93 -17.25 9.14 0.48
N LEU A 94 -16.53 8.26 -0.24
CA LEU A 94 -15.25 8.55 -0.85
C LEU A 94 -15.44 8.98 -2.31
N LYS A 95 -15.42 10.28 -2.55
CA LYS A 95 -15.59 10.85 -3.88
C LYS A 95 -14.30 10.91 -4.68
N PRO A 96 -14.40 10.75 -6.01
CA PRO A 96 -13.29 11.03 -6.90
C PRO A 96 -12.84 12.49 -6.79
N VAL A 97 -11.53 12.72 -6.73
CA VAL A 97 -10.94 14.05 -6.67
C VAL A 97 -10.22 14.34 -7.98
N PRO A 98 -10.42 15.53 -8.58
CA PRO A 98 -9.68 15.92 -9.78
C PRO A 98 -8.17 15.99 -9.49
N GLY A 99 -7.37 15.33 -10.29
CA GLY A 99 -5.92 15.32 -10.23
C GLY A 99 -5.28 15.61 -11.59
N ILE A 100 -3.95 15.69 -11.62
CA ILE A 100 -3.18 15.95 -12.85
C ILE A 100 -3.40 14.86 -13.91
N PHE A 101 -3.65 13.63 -13.49
CA PHE A 101 -3.79 12.46 -14.36
C PHE A 101 -5.23 11.95 -14.49
N GLY A 102 -6.23 12.78 -14.13
CA GLY A 102 -7.65 12.43 -14.21
C GLY A 102 -8.37 12.58 -12.88
N THR A 103 -9.67 12.23 -12.89
CA THR A 103 -10.52 12.32 -11.70
C THR A 103 -10.66 10.94 -11.08
N THR A 104 -10.03 10.73 -9.91
CA THR A 104 -10.02 9.44 -9.23
C THR A 104 -9.76 9.62 -7.74
N PRO A 105 -10.28 8.74 -6.86
CA PRO A 105 -9.91 8.73 -5.45
C PRO A 105 -8.49 8.17 -5.21
N GLY A 106 -7.86 7.57 -6.24
CA GLY A 106 -6.54 6.94 -6.09
C GLY A 106 -6.63 5.54 -5.48
N SER A 107 -5.62 5.20 -4.69
CA SER A 107 -5.51 3.91 -4.00
C SER A 107 -5.63 4.16 -2.50
N VAL A 108 -6.67 3.64 -1.88
CA VAL A 108 -7.05 3.97 -0.50
C VAL A 108 -7.38 2.72 0.30
N TRP A 109 -6.85 2.64 1.52
CA TRP A 109 -7.37 1.76 2.56
C TRP A 109 -8.54 2.46 3.24
N ASN A 110 -9.69 1.82 3.24
CA ASN A 110 -10.92 2.28 3.89
C ASN A 110 -11.05 1.54 5.21
N PHE A 111 -11.24 2.28 6.31
CA PHE A 111 -11.46 1.77 7.66
C PHE A 111 -12.73 2.41 8.20
N LEU A 112 -13.74 1.61 8.45
CA LEU A 112 -15.07 2.07 8.80
C LEU A 112 -15.53 1.36 10.06
N GLU A 113 -15.86 2.11 11.09
CA GLU A 113 -16.52 1.58 12.28
C GLU A 113 -17.98 1.28 11.93
N ILE A 114 -18.39 0.04 12.18
CA ILE A 114 -19.74 -0.47 11.88
C ILE A 114 -20.50 -0.65 13.19
N ASP A 115 -21.74 -0.20 13.22
CA ASP A 115 -22.63 -0.42 14.36
C ASP A 115 -22.90 -1.93 14.52
N PRO A 116 -22.57 -2.55 15.66
CA PRO A 116 -22.82 -3.96 15.90
C PRO A 116 -24.30 -4.35 15.87
N ASP A 117 -25.19 -3.38 16.07
CA ASP A 117 -26.64 -3.58 16.07
C ASP A 117 -27.27 -3.33 14.69
N CYS A 118 -26.47 -3.00 13.65
CA CYS A 118 -26.97 -2.82 12.28
C CYS A 118 -27.53 -4.13 11.70
N GLY A 119 -28.59 -4.04 10.93
CA GLY A 119 -29.20 -5.19 10.26
C GLY A 119 -28.46 -5.55 8.96
N GLN A 120 -27.98 -4.53 8.23
CA GLN A 120 -27.36 -4.68 6.92
C GLN A 120 -26.32 -3.60 6.65
N VAL A 121 -25.20 -4.00 6.02
CA VAL A 121 -24.20 -3.08 5.47
C VAL A 121 -24.13 -3.26 3.95
N ILE A 122 -24.18 -2.16 3.21
CA ILE A 122 -24.01 -2.15 1.76
C ILE A 122 -22.81 -1.30 1.40
N VAL A 123 -21.83 -1.89 0.73
CA VAL A 123 -20.70 -1.17 0.12
C VAL A 123 -20.96 -1.05 -1.36
N ARG A 124 -21.19 0.17 -1.84
CA ARG A 124 -21.34 0.47 -3.27
C ARG A 124 -20.06 1.08 -3.81
N THR A 125 -19.59 0.55 -4.93
CA THR A 125 -18.37 0.99 -5.59
C THR A 125 -18.67 1.59 -6.94
N HIS A 126 -18.00 2.70 -7.28
CA HIS A 126 -18.09 3.36 -8.58
C HIS A 126 -16.70 3.43 -9.21
N ALA A 127 -16.48 2.67 -10.26
CA ALA A 127 -15.18 2.66 -10.93
C ALA A 127 -14.93 3.98 -11.67
N ALA A 128 -13.73 4.56 -11.49
CA ALA A 128 -13.31 5.74 -12.23
C ALA A 128 -13.00 5.43 -13.71
N TYR A 129 -12.70 4.17 -14.03
CA TYR A 129 -12.34 3.70 -15.37
C TYR A 129 -12.92 2.30 -15.61
N GLU A 130 -13.34 2.00 -16.83
CA GLU A 130 -13.89 0.70 -17.23
C GLU A 130 -13.00 -0.49 -16.82
N ARG A 131 -11.68 -0.31 -16.91
CA ARG A 131 -10.72 -1.37 -16.58
C ARG A 131 -10.82 -1.86 -15.13
N VAL A 132 -11.22 -1.02 -14.20
CA VAL A 132 -11.34 -1.39 -12.76
C VAL A 132 -12.77 -1.76 -12.37
N GLY A 133 -13.77 -1.53 -13.23
CA GLY A 133 -15.16 -1.91 -12.97
C GLY A 133 -15.37 -3.41 -12.76
N GLY A 134 -14.49 -4.25 -13.33
CA GLY A 134 -14.51 -5.71 -13.18
C GLY A 134 -13.88 -6.26 -11.90
N GLU A 135 -13.09 -5.48 -11.18
CA GLU A 135 -12.36 -5.94 -9.99
C GLU A 135 -13.31 -6.24 -8.82
N THR A 136 -12.94 -7.27 -8.03
CA THR A 136 -13.67 -7.65 -6.81
C THR A 136 -12.83 -7.29 -5.61
N LEU A 137 -13.46 -6.61 -4.64
CA LEU A 137 -12.79 -6.22 -3.40
C LEU A 137 -12.69 -7.39 -2.43
N SER A 138 -11.62 -7.39 -1.63
CA SER A 138 -11.49 -8.24 -0.44
C SER A 138 -11.80 -7.42 0.80
N PHE A 139 -12.63 -7.95 1.66
CA PHE A 139 -13.08 -7.29 2.87
C PHE A 139 -12.56 -8.01 4.11
N TYR A 140 -12.26 -7.22 5.13
CA TYR A 140 -11.74 -7.70 6.40
C TYR A 140 -12.50 -7.05 7.53
N ILE A 141 -12.62 -7.77 8.66
CA ILE A 141 -13.19 -7.24 9.90
C ILE A 141 -12.25 -7.50 11.06
N GLY A 142 -12.25 -6.59 12.00
CA GLY A 142 -11.46 -6.67 13.23
C GLY A 142 -11.62 -5.42 14.07
N GLU A 143 -10.90 -5.33 15.18
CA GLU A 143 -10.77 -4.06 15.85
C GLU A 143 -9.93 -3.10 14.99
N ALA A 144 -10.24 -1.81 15.01
CA ALA A 144 -9.51 -0.82 14.19
C ALA A 144 -7.99 -0.85 14.42
N VAL A 145 -7.55 -1.16 15.63
CA VAL A 145 -6.13 -1.30 16.00
C VAL A 145 -5.51 -2.51 15.30
N ASP A 146 -6.22 -3.64 15.24
CA ASP A 146 -5.72 -4.87 14.60
C ASP A 146 -5.57 -4.69 13.08
N GLU A 147 -6.52 -4.00 12.46
CA GLU A 147 -6.47 -3.66 11.03
C GLU A 147 -5.29 -2.76 10.69
N VAL A 148 -5.05 -1.73 11.51
CA VAL A 148 -3.90 -0.83 11.35
C VAL A 148 -2.58 -1.57 11.59
N LEU A 149 -2.50 -2.43 12.60
CA LEU A 149 -1.33 -3.25 12.88
C LEU A 149 -1.04 -4.24 11.74
N TYR A 150 -2.08 -4.82 11.15
CA TYR A 150 -1.95 -5.66 9.96
C TYR A 150 -1.35 -4.89 8.79
N LEU A 151 -1.84 -3.67 8.54
CA LEU A 151 -1.32 -2.81 7.49
C LEU A 151 0.15 -2.42 7.72
N ILE A 152 0.49 -1.98 8.93
CA ILE A 152 1.86 -1.61 9.30
C ILE A 152 2.78 -2.82 9.13
N ARG A 153 2.40 -3.97 9.65
CA ARG A 153 3.20 -5.20 9.57
C ARG A 153 3.41 -5.64 8.12
N ASN A 154 2.36 -5.57 7.32
CA ASN A 154 2.41 -5.96 5.90
C ASN A 154 3.27 -5.00 5.07
N SER A 155 3.34 -3.73 5.46
CA SER A 155 4.11 -2.68 4.77
C SER A 155 5.51 -2.46 5.36
N ALA A 156 5.82 -3.03 6.53
CA ALA A 156 7.04 -2.74 7.28
C ALA A 156 8.32 -3.01 6.48
N ILE A 157 8.38 -4.13 5.76
CA ILE A 157 9.55 -4.51 4.96
C ILE A 157 9.74 -3.50 3.82
N GLY A 158 8.66 -3.17 3.08
CA GLY A 158 8.70 -2.17 2.02
C GLY A 158 9.14 -0.80 2.55
N ALA A 159 8.60 -0.37 3.67
CA ALA A 159 8.97 0.89 4.32
C ALA A 159 10.46 0.91 4.74
N CYS A 160 10.97 -0.20 5.30
CA CYS A 160 12.40 -0.33 5.65
C CYS A 160 13.30 -0.24 4.42
N VAL A 161 12.90 -0.87 3.30
CA VAL A 161 13.64 -0.81 2.03
C VAL A 161 13.67 0.61 1.49
N CYS A 162 12.52 1.29 1.44
CA CYS A 162 12.45 2.70 0.99
C CYS A 162 13.30 3.64 1.86
N LEU A 163 13.29 3.46 3.18
CA LEU A 163 14.12 4.25 4.09
C LEU A 163 15.62 4.01 3.86
N LEU A 164 16.01 2.76 3.58
CA LEU A 164 17.39 2.41 3.27
C LEU A 164 17.82 3.02 1.93
N GLU A 165 16.99 2.95 0.90
CA GLU A 165 17.24 3.57 -0.40
C GLU A 165 17.38 5.09 -0.28
N LEU A 166 16.50 5.73 0.47
CA LEU A 166 16.57 7.16 0.77
C LEU A 166 17.88 7.53 1.46
N ALA A 167 18.28 6.77 2.48
CA ALA A 167 19.54 7.00 3.20
C ALA A 167 20.77 6.85 2.29
N ILE A 168 20.79 5.83 1.44
CA ILE A 168 21.86 5.62 0.44
C ILE A 168 21.86 6.77 -0.57
N GLY A 169 20.71 7.18 -1.07
CA GLY A 169 20.59 8.29 -2.01
C GLY A 169 21.13 9.60 -1.45
N ILE A 170 20.73 9.96 -0.22
CA ILE A 170 21.25 11.14 0.48
C ILE A 170 22.77 11.04 0.69
N PHE A 171 23.26 9.88 1.12
CA PHE A 171 24.71 9.65 1.31
C PHE A 171 25.48 9.87 0.00
N LEU A 172 25.02 9.33 -1.12
CA LEU A 172 25.69 9.48 -2.41
C LEU A 172 25.67 10.93 -2.91
N ILE A 173 24.60 11.67 -2.70
CA ILE A 173 24.52 13.11 -3.03
C ILE A 173 25.52 13.89 -2.19
N MET A 174 25.55 13.65 -0.87
CA MET A 174 26.50 14.30 0.03
C MET A 174 27.95 13.93 -0.33
N TYR A 175 28.22 12.67 -0.62
CA TYR A 175 29.53 12.21 -1.05
C TYR A 175 29.99 12.92 -2.33
N PHE A 176 29.09 13.09 -3.31
CA PHE A 176 29.39 13.83 -4.53
C PHE A 176 29.70 15.30 -4.23
N ILE A 177 28.86 15.99 -3.43
CA ILE A 177 29.03 17.42 -3.12
C ILE A 177 30.34 17.68 -2.35
N ILE A 178 30.63 16.88 -1.33
CA ILE A 178 31.79 17.05 -0.46
C ILE A 178 33.06 16.60 -1.20
N GLY A 179 33.01 15.43 -1.83
CA GLY A 179 34.17 14.84 -2.48
C GLY A 179 34.63 15.60 -3.72
N ASN A 180 33.72 16.24 -4.44
CA ASN A 180 34.04 17.00 -5.65
C ASN A 180 34.83 18.30 -5.36
N LYS A 181 34.96 18.70 -4.06
CA LYS A 181 35.82 19.81 -3.62
C LYS A 181 37.32 19.45 -3.61
N GLY A 182 37.66 18.15 -3.58
CA GLY A 182 39.04 17.68 -3.50
C GLY A 182 39.43 16.57 -4.48
N ILE A 183 38.49 15.80 -4.93
CA ILE A 183 38.67 14.67 -5.86
C ILE A 183 37.56 14.75 -6.88
N ARG A 184 37.92 14.68 -8.18
CA ARG A 184 36.91 14.64 -9.25
C ARG A 184 36.11 13.36 -9.15
N ILE A 185 34.85 13.45 -8.68
CA ILE A 185 33.90 12.34 -8.62
C ILE A 185 33.05 12.36 -9.90
N GLU A 186 32.81 11.20 -10.46
CA GLU A 186 32.04 11.06 -11.69
C GLU A 186 30.56 11.39 -11.45
N ASN A 187 29.92 12.07 -12.39
CA ASN A 187 28.54 12.55 -12.29
C ASN A 187 27.50 11.44 -12.10
N TYR A 188 27.82 10.21 -12.52
CA TYR A 188 26.90 9.09 -12.32
C TYR A 188 26.59 8.82 -10.83
N VAL A 189 27.48 9.16 -9.91
CA VAL A 189 27.25 9.04 -8.47
C VAL A 189 26.11 9.98 -8.03
N LEU A 190 26.10 11.21 -8.55
CA LEU A 190 25.02 12.16 -8.31
C LEU A 190 23.69 11.65 -8.89
N TYR A 191 23.71 11.21 -10.15
CA TYR A 191 22.50 10.73 -10.79
C TYR A 191 21.92 9.49 -10.12
N PHE A 192 22.77 8.58 -9.65
CA PHE A 192 22.32 7.42 -8.90
C PHE A 192 21.75 7.81 -7.53
N GLY A 193 22.38 8.76 -6.85
CA GLY A 193 21.85 9.30 -5.59
C GLY A 193 20.49 9.99 -5.76
N LEU A 194 20.34 10.81 -6.82
CA LEU A 194 19.05 11.45 -7.13
C LEU A 194 17.98 10.42 -7.48
N PHE A 195 18.32 9.39 -8.26
CA PHE A 195 17.40 8.32 -8.60
C PHE A 195 16.91 7.58 -7.34
N ALA A 196 17.82 7.22 -6.42
CA ALA A 196 17.47 6.55 -5.18
C ALA A 196 16.61 7.40 -4.22
N VAL A 197 16.69 8.73 -4.29
CA VAL A 197 15.84 9.64 -3.50
C VAL A 197 14.45 9.82 -4.12
N LEU A 198 14.34 9.68 -5.45
CA LEU A 198 13.10 9.93 -6.19
C LEU A 198 12.23 8.69 -6.38
N MET A 199 12.78 7.49 -6.14
CA MET A 199 12.02 6.23 -6.11
C MET A 199 11.29 6.04 -4.78
#